data_33f1a397a85f7aad13aaae56d247094c
#
_entry.id   33f1a397a85f7aad13aaae56d247094c
#
_cell.length_a   1.000
_cell.length_b   1.000
_cell.length_c   1.000
_cell.angle_alpha   90.00
_cell.angle_beta   90.00
_cell.angle_gamma   90.00
#
_symmetry.space_group_name_H-M   'P 1'
#
loop_
_entity.id
_entity.type
_entity.pdbx_description
1 polymer ?
#
loop_
_entity_poly.entity_id
_entity_poly.type
_entity_poly.pdbx_seq_one_letter_code
_entity_poly.pdbx_strand_id
1 'polypeptide(L)'
;LGGWIATRAGGHFATGETHIDDLVESVRALTPTGEWQSRRLPGSGAGPSPDRLMIGSEGALGVITEAWMRVRPRPKYKATATIGFDEFSAAATGAVRAIAQARLGASNCRLIDPLEAKTTMAGDGTKALLLLGFESADCPVGTLLDQGVRIAEQHGGKVLSSRVSEPDFEAGDKKGTGGGSQWKDSFLLAPYLRDTFVACGVLSETFETAITWDRFEEFHADVMSTARRVVAEVCGVSPDGEGAPRISCRLTHVYPDGAAPYFTVLAPARRGGEVEQWDEIKAAVSEALIEGGGTITHHHAVGRDHRPWYDLQRPDAFARSLGAVKAELDPAGLLNPGVLVGP
;
A
#
# COMPACT_ATOMS: atom_id res chain seq x y z
N LEU A 1 -1.65 -10.29 14.51
CA LEU A 1 -1.70 -11.13 13.31
C LEU A 1 -3.14 -11.24 12.76
N GLY A 2 -4.12 -11.59 13.59
CA GLY A 2 -5.51 -11.76 13.16
C GLY A 2 -6.10 -10.54 12.47
N GLY A 3 -5.80 -9.34 12.95
CA GLY A 3 -6.21 -8.09 12.29
C GLY A 3 -5.60 -7.92 10.90
N TRP A 4 -4.33 -8.25 10.71
CA TRP A 4 -3.69 -8.20 9.38
C TRP A 4 -4.37 -9.15 8.37
N ILE A 5 -4.76 -10.34 8.83
CA ILE A 5 -5.48 -11.31 8.00
C ILE A 5 -6.90 -10.79 7.69
N ALA A 6 -7.59 -10.30 8.71
CA ALA A 6 -8.95 -9.79 8.58
C ALA A 6 -9.05 -8.59 7.62
N THR A 7 -8.00 -7.77 7.53
CA THR A 7 -7.96 -6.57 6.68
C THR A 7 -7.21 -6.75 5.35
N ARG A 8 -6.72 -7.95 5.05
CA ARG A 8 -5.86 -8.22 3.87
C ARG A 8 -4.66 -7.27 3.79
N ALA A 9 -4.00 -7.05 4.94
CA ALA A 9 -2.91 -6.10 5.04
C ALA A 9 -1.79 -6.39 4.01
N GLY A 10 -1.31 -5.35 3.36
CA GLY A 10 -0.13 -5.38 2.49
C GLY A 10 1.10 -4.88 3.24
N GLY A 11 2.23 -5.59 3.10
CA GLY A 11 3.48 -5.20 3.74
C GLY A 11 4.22 -4.12 2.95
N HIS A 12 4.95 -3.24 3.64
CA HIS A 12 5.72 -2.17 3.00
C HIS A 12 6.88 -2.64 2.11
N PHE A 13 7.38 -3.83 2.35
CA PHE A 13 8.47 -4.41 1.58
C PHE A 13 7.99 -5.58 0.70
N ALA A 14 6.73 -5.60 0.36
CA ALA A 14 6.10 -6.69 -0.35
C ALA A 14 5.99 -6.35 -1.84
N THR A 15 7.04 -6.58 -2.61
CA THR A 15 6.99 -6.53 -4.07
C THR A 15 6.78 -7.92 -4.68
N GLY A 16 7.01 -8.97 -3.92
CA GLY A 16 6.77 -10.37 -4.34
C GLY A 16 5.45 -10.90 -3.78
N GLU A 17 5.44 -11.23 -2.49
CA GLU A 17 4.22 -11.57 -1.74
C GLU A 17 3.70 -10.27 -1.13
N THR A 18 2.66 -9.72 -1.74
CA THR A 18 2.20 -8.35 -1.43
C THR A 18 1.25 -8.34 -0.26
N HIS A 19 0.25 -9.20 -0.27
CA HIS A 19 -0.77 -9.26 0.76
C HIS A 19 -0.55 -10.43 1.72
N ILE A 20 -1.04 -10.28 2.95
CA ILE A 20 -0.98 -11.31 3.98
C ILE A 20 -1.59 -12.65 3.52
N ASP A 21 -2.56 -12.62 2.62
CA ASP A 21 -3.22 -13.80 2.06
C ASP A 21 -2.29 -14.68 1.22
N ASP A 22 -1.17 -14.18 0.73
CA ASP A 22 -0.12 -14.98 0.10
C ASP A 22 0.65 -15.83 1.12
N LEU A 23 0.66 -15.38 2.38
CA LEU A 23 1.36 -16.01 3.49
C LEU A 23 0.46 -16.91 4.35
N VAL A 24 -0.86 -16.80 4.22
CA VAL A 24 -1.80 -17.65 4.98
C VAL A 24 -1.92 -19.02 4.34
N GLU A 25 -1.67 -20.06 5.13
CA GLU A 25 -1.91 -21.44 4.73
C GLU A 25 -3.33 -21.90 5.08
N SER A 26 -3.79 -21.55 6.29
CA SER A 26 -5.12 -21.92 6.81
C SER A 26 -5.51 -21.02 7.96
N VAL A 27 -6.80 -20.87 8.21
CA VAL A 27 -7.34 -20.09 9.34
C VAL A 27 -8.32 -20.90 10.16
N ARG A 28 -8.39 -20.58 11.47
CA ARG A 28 -9.50 -20.94 12.35
C ARG A 28 -10.17 -19.66 12.82
N ALA A 29 -11.49 -19.61 12.72
CA ALA A 29 -12.30 -18.51 13.21
C ALA A 29 -13.49 -19.01 14.02
N LEU A 30 -13.92 -18.22 14.99
CA LEU A 30 -15.14 -18.44 15.73
C LEU A 30 -16.24 -17.55 15.18
N THR A 31 -17.36 -18.15 14.83
CA THR A 31 -18.59 -17.46 14.39
C THR A 31 -19.69 -17.68 15.40
N PRO A 32 -20.78 -16.89 15.43
CA PRO A 32 -21.92 -17.13 16.29
C PRO A 32 -22.61 -18.49 16.07
N THR A 33 -22.47 -19.07 14.89
CA THR A 33 -23.07 -20.39 14.55
C THR A 33 -22.12 -21.57 14.71
N GLY A 34 -20.84 -21.33 15.04
CA GLY A 34 -19.88 -22.41 15.27
C GLY A 34 -18.46 -22.07 14.82
N GLU A 35 -17.62 -23.09 14.86
CA GLU A 35 -16.23 -22.97 14.44
C GLU A 35 -16.10 -23.10 12.91
N TRP A 36 -15.31 -22.20 12.33
CA TRP A 36 -14.87 -22.24 10.94
C TRP A 36 -13.39 -22.60 10.90
N GLN A 37 -13.03 -23.72 10.30
CA GLN A 37 -11.64 -24.13 10.14
C GLN A 37 -11.39 -24.72 8.77
N SER A 38 -10.45 -24.16 8.05
CA SER A 38 -9.95 -24.75 6.81
C SER A 38 -8.89 -25.82 7.08
N ARG A 39 -8.63 -26.66 6.07
CA ARG A 39 -7.55 -27.65 6.16
C ARG A 39 -6.19 -27.02 5.89
N ARG A 40 -5.17 -27.45 6.60
CA ARG A 40 -3.78 -27.14 6.26
C ARG A 40 -3.35 -27.93 5.03
N LEU A 41 -3.14 -27.23 3.92
CA LEU A 41 -2.78 -27.82 2.63
C LEU A 41 -1.73 -26.94 1.95
N PRO A 42 -0.76 -27.53 1.20
CA PRO A 42 0.21 -26.74 0.42
C PRO A 42 -0.45 -25.96 -0.70
N GLY A 43 -1.60 -26.46 -1.20
CA GLY A 43 -2.44 -25.86 -2.21
C GLY A 43 -3.63 -26.74 -2.48
N SER A 44 -4.71 -26.20 -3.04
CA SER A 44 -5.90 -26.94 -3.43
C SER A 44 -6.61 -26.26 -4.59
N GLY A 45 -7.04 -27.04 -5.58
CA GLY A 45 -7.94 -26.64 -6.67
C GLY A 45 -9.37 -27.08 -6.44
N ALA A 46 -9.74 -27.51 -5.23
CA ALA A 46 -11.07 -28.04 -4.90
C ALA A 46 -12.07 -26.93 -4.61
N GLY A 47 -12.52 -26.22 -5.66
CA GLY A 47 -13.51 -25.16 -5.59
C GLY A 47 -12.98 -23.84 -4.95
N PRO A 48 -13.87 -22.92 -4.57
CA PRO A 48 -13.52 -21.69 -3.89
C PRO A 48 -12.82 -21.95 -2.53
N SER A 49 -11.77 -21.20 -2.24
CA SER A 49 -11.03 -21.33 -0.99
C SER A 49 -11.86 -20.82 0.20
N PRO A 50 -12.06 -21.65 1.26
CA PRO A 50 -12.72 -21.19 2.48
C PRO A 50 -11.89 -20.14 3.22
N ASP A 51 -10.56 -20.15 3.10
CA ASP A 51 -9.68 -19.15 3.71
C ASP A 51 -9.94 -17.76 3.13
N ARG A 52 -10.12 -17.68 1.79
CA ARG A 52 -10.38 -16.42 1.08
C ARG A 52 -11.70 -15.76 1.46
N LEU A 53 -12.61 -16.48 2.11
CA LEU A 53 -13.83 -15.89 2.66
C LEU A 53 -13.57 -15.19 4.00
N MET A 54 -12.69 -15.75 4.83
CA MET A 54 -12.32 -15.17 6.13
C MET A 54 -11.24 -14.10 6.01
N ILE A 55 -10.30 -14.24 5.08
CA ILE A 55 -9.28 -13.25 4.80
C ILE A 55 -9.93 -12.02 4.16
N GLY A 56 -9.76 -10.85 4.76
CA GLY A 56 -10.39 -9.62 4.31
C GLY A 56 -11.85 -9.46 4.76
N SER A 57 -12.35 -10.33 5.67
CA SER A 57 -13.70 -10.22 6.21
C SER A 57 -13.88 -9.09 7.24
N GLU A 58 -12.80 -8.47 7.66
CA GLU A 58 -12.77 -7.33 8.61
C GLU A 58 -13.57 -7.61 9.90
N GLY A 59 -13.61 -8.87 10.32
CA GLY A 59 -14.37 -9.29 11.49
C GLY A 59 -15.88 -9.38 11.28
N ALA A 60 -16.38 -9.14 10.06
CA ALA A 60 -17.81 -9.22 9.77
C ALA A 60 -18.35 -10.66 9.74
N LEU A 61 -17.49 -11.65 9.48
CA LEU A 61 -17.91 -13.07 9.36
C LEU A 61 -17.47 -13.94 10.53
N GLY A 62 -16.49 -13.49 11.33
CA GLY A 62 -15.96 -14.28 12.43
C GLY A 62 -14.77 -13.60 13.12
N VAL A 63 -14.38 -14.12 14.27
CA VAL A 63 -13.17 -13.73 14.99
C VAL A 63 -12.09 -14.76 14.69
N ILE A 64 -11.02 -14.35 14.00
CA ILE A 64 -9.88 -15.23 13.70
C ILE A 64 -9.12 -15.52 14.98
N THR A 65 -9.13 -16.78 15.40
CA THR A 65 -8.50 -17.24 16.64
C THR A 65 -7.13 -17.85 16.41
N GLU A 66 -6.92 -18.52 15.27
CA GLU A 66 -5.66 -19.13 14.89
C GLU A 66 -5.42 -18.97 13.38
N ALA A 67 -4.14 -18.96 13.02
CA ALA A 67 -3.71 -19.01 11.63
C ALA A 67 -2.42 -19.79 11.48
N TRP A 68 -2.30 -20.54 10.39
CA TRP A 68 -1.07 -21.17 9.96
C TRP A 68 -0.46 -20.32 8.87
N MET A 69 0.78 -19.88 9.12
CA MET A 69 1.47 -18.91 8.27
C MET A 69 2.67 -19.56 7.59
N ARG A 70 2.83 -19.28 6.31
CA ARG A 70 4.08 -19.56 5.60
C ARG A 70 5.13 -18.55 6.03
N VAL A 71 6.30 -19.04 6.35
CA VAL A 71 7.45 -18.22 6.74
C VAL A 71 8.62 -18.46 5.80
N ARG A 72 9.48 -17.46 5.65
CA ARG A 72 10.69 -17.55 4.83
C ARG A 72 11.94 -17.50 5.71
N PRO A 73 13.05 -18.12 5.28
CA PRO A 73 14.33 -17.90 5.92
C PRO A 73 14.72 -16.43 5.93
N ARG A 74 15.38 -15.98 6.98
CA ARG A 74 15.90 -14.62 7.06
C ARG A 74 16.93 -14.40 5.96
N PRO A 75 16.82 -13.33 5.13
CA PRO A 75 17.75 -13.09 4.03
C PRO A 75 19.16 -12.79 4.57
N LYS A 76 20.15 -13.45 3.96
CA LYS A 76 21.58 -13.25 4.24
C LYS A 76 22.24 -12.33 3.20
N TYR A 77 21.78 -12.40 1.96
CA TYR A 77 22.26 -11.58 0.85
C TYR A 77 21.27 -10.46 0.58
N LYS A 78 21.80 -9.23 0.45
CA LYS A 78 21.00 -8.05 0.16
C LYS A 78 21.74 -7.16 -0.83
N ALA A 79 21.01 -6.62 -1.80
CA ALA A 79 21.52 -5.63 -2.72
C ALA A 79 20.48 -4.55 -2.92
N THR A 80 20.88 -3.28 -2.81
CA THR A 80 19.98 -2.13 -2.89
C THR A 80 20.58 -1.02 -3.72
N ALA A 81 19.73 -0.27 -4.44
CA ALA A 81 20.11 0.97 -5.10
C ALA A 81 19.05 2.03 -4.89
N THR A 82 19.51 3.29 -4.83
CA THR A 82 18.65 4.47 -4.97
C THR A 82 18.97 5.10 -6.33
N ILE A 83 17.96 5.26 -7.16
CA ILE A 83 18.07 5.78 -8.51
C ILE A 83 17.21 7.03 -8.60
N GLY A 84 17.81 8.14 -9.06
CA GLY A 84 17.15 9.44 -9.19
C GLY A 84 16.62 9.66 -10.60
N PHE A 85 15.42 10.21 -10.69
CA PHE A 85 14.80 10.77 -11.90
C PHE A 85 14.55 12.26 -11.65
N ASP A 86 14.59 13.08 -12.70
CA ASP A 86 14.40 14.53 -12.54
C ASP A 86 12.97 14.85 -12.08
N GLU A 87 11.98 14.01 -12.48
CA GLU A 87 10.56 14.16 -12.11
C GLU A 87 9.90 12.79 -11.88
N PHE A 88 8.74 12.80 -11.23
CA PHE A 88 7.81 11.66 -11.20
C PHE A 88 7.04 11.63 -12.53
N SER A 89 7.67 11.11 -13.55
CA SER A 89 7.24 11.19 -14.97
C SER A 89 6.97 9.82 -15.57
N ALA A 90 6.44 9.81 -16.80
CA ALA A 90 6.25 8.58 -17.57
C ALA A 90 7.56 7.80 -17.81
N ALA A 91 8.72 8.43 -17.77
CA ALA A 91 10.00 7.76 -17.83
C ALA A 91 10.30 7.01 -16.52
N ALA A 92 10.06 7.64 -15.37
CA ALA A 92 10.25 7.02 -14.05
C ALA A 92 9.27 5.87 -13.80
N THR A 93 7.98 6.06 -14.11
CA THR A 93 6.94 5.02 -14.00
C THR A 93 7.18 3.90 -15.01
N GLY A 94 7.65 4.22 -16.22
CA GLY A 94 8.07 3.26 -17.24
C GLY A 94 9.23 2.38 -16.79
N ALA A 95 10.22 2.92 -16.08
CA ALA A 95 11.32 2.14 -15.48
C ALA A 95 10.79 1.13 -14.47
N VAL A 96 9.91 1.57 -13.57
CA VAL A 96 9.30 0.72 -12.54
C VAL A 96 8.47 -0.39 -13.16
N ARG A 97 7.64 -0.05 -14.17
CA ARG A 97 6.87 -1.01 -14.95
C ARG A 97 7.77 -2.06 -15.61
N ALA A 98 8.84 -1.63 -16.28
CA ALA A 98 9.78 -2.53 -16.96
C ALA A 98 10.49 -3.48 -15.99
N ILE A 99 10.90 -2.99 -14.81
CA ILE A 99 11.48 -3.83 -13.74
C ILE A 99 10.49 -4.88 -13.26
N ALA A 100 9.22 -4.49 -13.02
CA ALA A 100 8.18 -5.41 -12.59
C ALA A 100 7.88 -6.47 -13.66
N GLN A 101 7.79 -6.07 -14.92
CA GLN A 101 7.56 -6.98 -16.06
C GLN A 101 8.73 -7.91 -16.32
N ALA A 102 9.95 -7.51 -16.01
CA ALA A 102 11.13 -8.38 -16.09
C ALA A 102 11.13 -9.48 -15.02
N ARG A 103 10.23 -9.43 -14.05
CA ARG A 103 10.03 -10.44 -12.98
C ARG A 103 11.33 -10.82 -12.28
N LEU A 104 12.18 -9.86 -12.00
CA LEU A 104 13.46 -10.06 -11.33
C LEU A 104 13.35 -10.52 -9.88
N GLY A 105 12.15 -10.50 -9.30
CA GLY A 105 11.92 -10.88 -7.91
C GLY A 105 12.44 -9.84 -6.91
N ALA A 106 12.34 -8.56 -7.24
CA ALA A 106 12.71 -7.49 -6.31
C ALA A 106 11.93 -7.63 -4.99
N SER A 107 12.62 -7.49 -3.87
CA SER A 107 12.01 -7.43 -2.54
C SER A 107 11.47 -6.03 -2.22
N ASN A 108 12.00 -5.00 -2.89
CA ASN A 108 11.54 -3.63 -2.85
C ASN A 108 11.68 -2.99 -4.24
N CYS A 109 10.60 -2.45 -4.77
CA CYS A 109 10.60 -1.63 -5.98
C CYS A 109 9.60 -0.50 -5.76
N ARG A 110 10.11 0.68 -5.36
CA ARG A 110 9.26 1.79 -4.92
C ARG A 110 9.72 3.08 -5.55
N LEU A 111 8.82 3.75 -6.24
CA LEU A 111 9.04 5.09 -6.76
C LEU A 111 8.34 6.09 -5.83
N ILE A 112 9.09 7.10 -5.39
CA ILE A 112 8.58 8.21 -4.57
C ILE A 112 8.80 9.52 -5.29
N ASP A 113 7.84 10.42 -5.23
CA ASP A 113 7.95 11.74 -5.84
C ASP A 113 8.93 12.66 -5.05
N PRO A 114 9.34 13.82 -5.61
CA PRO A 114 10.27 14.72 -4.93
C PRO A 114 9.76 15.23 -3.58
N LEU A 115 8.45 15.47 -3.45
CA LEU A 115 7.85 15.96 -2.21
C LEU A 115 7.84 14.87 -1.13
N GLU A 116 7.50 13.64 -1.49
CA GLU A 116 7.57 12.48 -0.61
C GLU A 116 9.03 12.21 -0.19
N ALA A 117 9.98 12.30 -1.13
CA ALA A 117 11.41 12.14 -0.84
C ALA A 117 11.89 13.14 0.21
N LYS A 118 11.45 14.40 0.12
CA LYS A 118 11.75 15.45 1.09
C LYS A 118 11.07 15.22 2.44
N THR A 119 9.79 14.90 2.43
CA THR A 119 8.97 14.74 3.64
C THR A 119 9.43 13.53 4.47
N THR A 120 9.86 12.47 3.81
CA THR A 120 10.38 11.24 4.45
C THR A 120 11.88 11.27 4.69
N MET A 121 12.56 12.38 4.37
CA MET A 121 14.02 12.53 4.47
C MET A 121 14.83 11.51 3.66
N ALA A 122 14.21 10.90 2.65
CA ALA A 122 14.86 9.98 1.73
C ALA A 122 15.73 10.71 0.69
N GLY A 123 15.48 12.00 0.47
CA GLY A 123 16.19 12.89 -0.44
C GLY A 123 15.95 14.36 -0.11
N ASP A 124 16.55 15.24 -0.89
CA ASP A 124 16.45 16.70 -0.73
C ASP A 124 15.18 17.32 -1.37
N GLY A 125 14.41 16.52 -2.09
CA GLY A 125 13.21 16.96 -2.79
C GLY A 125 13.45 17.49 -4.20
N THR A 126 14.65 17.35 -4.75
CA THR A 126 14.98 17.77 -6.12
C THR A 126 14.73 16.70 -7.16
N LYS A 127 14.54 15.45 -6.74
CA LYS A 127 14.39 14.29 -7.63
C LYS A 127 13.29 13.34 -7.14
N ALA A 128 12.63 12.67 -8.08
CA ALA A 128 11.92 11.44 -7.77
C ALA A 128 12.93 10.31 -7.56
N LEU A 129 12.68 9.42 -6.60
CA LEU A 129 13.61 8.37 -6.22
C LEU A 129 12.97 6.99 -6.41
N LEU A 130 13.66 6.13 -7.15
CA LEU A 130 13.37 4.70 -7.19
C LEU A 130 14.26 3.99 -6.16
N LEU A 131 13.61 3.41 -5.16
CA LEU A 131 14.24 2.54 -4.16
C LEU A 131 14.12 1.09 -4.62
N LEU A 132 15.21 0.49 -5.05
CA LEU A 132 15.26 -0.86 -5.58
C LEU A 132 16.06 -1.76 -4.65
N GLY A 133 15.52 -2.95 -4.35
CA GLY A 133 16.17 -3.90 -3.45
C GLY A 133 15.89 -5.35 -3.81
N PHE A 134 16.88 -6.19 -3.56
CA PHE A 134 16.82 -7.64 -3.70
C PHE A 134 17.34 -8.31 -2.44
N GLU A 135 16.71 -9.40 -2.04
CA GLU A 135 17.09 -10.17 -0.87
C GLU A 135 17.02 -11.67 -1.17
N SER A 136 17.96 -12.44 -0.62
CA SER A 136 17.96 -13.90 -0.70
C SER A 136 18.56 -14.51 0.57
N ALA A 137 18.05 -15.70 0.94
CA ALA A 137 18.62 -16.50 2.00
C ALA A 137 19.82 -17.35 1.52
N ASP A 138 19.88 -17.65 0.22
CA ASP A 138 20.68 -18.76 -0.30
C ASP A 138 21.77 -18.33 -1.28
N CYS A 139 21.60 -17.22 -2.01
CA CYS A 139 22.54 -16.83 -3.07
C CYS A 139 22.72 -15.31 -3.18
N PRO A 140 23.89 -14.84 -3.69
CA PRO A 140 24.13 -13.44 -3.99
C PRO A 140 23.12 -12.87 -4.98
N VAL A 141 22.70 -11.62 -4.76
CA VAL A 141 21.65 -10.92 -5.54
C VAL A 141 22.17 -9.70 -6.30
N GLY A 142 23.48 -9.48 -6.33
CA GLY A 142 24.11 -8.35 -7.03
C GLY A 142 23.76 -8.29 -8.51
N THR A 143 23.81 -9.42 -9.21
CA THR A 143 23.46 -9.50 -10.65
C THR A 143 22.01 -9.09 -10.92
N LEU A 144 21.07 -9.41 -10.02
CA LEU A 144 19.67 -8.98 -10.16
C LEU A 144 19.54 -7.46 -9.98
N LEU A 145 20.29 -6.90 -9.01
CA LEU A 145 20.35 -5.45 -8.85
C LEU A 145 20.91 -4.77 -10.10
N ASP A 146 22.01 -5.28 -10.67
CA ASP A 146 22.62 -4.73 -11.88
C ASP A 146 21.64 -4.76 -13.07
N GLN A 147 20.81 -5.80 -13.18
CA GLN A 147 19.77 -5.86 -14.21
C GLN A 147 18.70 -4.80 -13.99
N GLY A 148 18.19 -4.65 -12.78
CA GLY A 148 17.21 -3.62 -12.45
C GLY A 148 17.73 -2.20 -12.63
N VAL A 149 18.99 -1.96 -12.26
CA VAL A 149 19.67 -0.67 -12.48
C VAL A 149 19.79 -0.36 -13.98
N ARG A 150 20.24 -1.31 -14.81
CA ARG A 150 20.31 -1.10 -16.27
C ARG A 150 18.95 -0.76 -16.88
N ILE A 151 17.87 -1.41 -16.44
CA ILE A 151 16.52 -1.06 -16.89
C ILE A 151 16.18 0.37 -16.51
N ALA A 152 16.46 0.78 -15.28
CA ALA A 152 16.19 2.15 -14.83
C ALA A 152 17.01 3.19 -15.60
N GLU A 153 18.29 2.91 -15.88
CA GLU A 153 19.17 3.79 -16.69
C GLU A 153 18.70 3.94 -18.13
N GLN A 154 18.16 2.87 -18.74
CA GLN A 154 17.55 2.92 -20.07
C GLN A 154 16.33 3.87 -20.15
N HIS A 155 15.70 4.15 -18.99
CA HIS A 155 14.60 5.10 -18.83
C HIS A 155 15.05 6.47 -18.30
N GLY A 156 16.36 6.75 -18.31
CA GLY A 156 16.91 8.05 -17.88
C GLY A 156 17.20 8.17 -16.38
N GLY A 157 17.07 7.10 -15.63
CA GLY A 157 17.44 7.05 -14.21
C GLY A 157 18.97 7.18 -14.01
N LYS A 158 19.37 7.81 -12.91
CA LYS A 158 20.77 7.95 -12.52
C LYS A 158 20.99 7.33 -11.16
N VAL A 159 21.96 6.42 -11.02
CA VAL A 159 22.30 5.80 -9.74
C VAL A 159 22.87 6.86 -8.80
N LEU A 160 22.23 7.05 -7.66
CA LEU A 160 22.68 7.96 -6.60
C LEU A 160 23.46 7.20 -5.53
N SER A 161 23.05 5.98 -5.21
CA SER A 161 23.76 5.09 -4.31
C SER A 161 23.43 3.63 -4.64
N SER A 162 24.41 2.76 -4.40
CA SER A 162 24.24 1.30 -4.52
C SER A 162 25.02 0.60 -3.44
N ARG A 163 24.49 -0.50 -2.94
CA ARG A 163 25.12 -1.32 -1.91
C ARG A 163 24.80 -2.80 -2.14
N VAL A 164 25.82 -3.61 -2.11
CA VAL A 164 25.71 -5.07 -2.04
C VAL A 164 26.23 -5.53 -0.68
N SER A 165 25.47 -6.32 0.04
CA SER A 165 25.86 -6.90 1.34
C SER A 165 25.81 -8.41 1.21
N GLU A 166 26.96 -9.02 1.41
CA GLU A 166 27.13 -10.48 1.52
C GLU A 166 27.29 -10.84 3.00
N PRO A 167 26.98 -12.09 3.40
CA PRO A 167 27.16 -12.49 4.77
C PRO A 167 28.65 -12.41 5.13
N ASP A 168 28.94 -11.49 6.03
CA ASP A 168 30.23 -11.49 6.72
C ASP A 168 30.05 -12.39 7.93
N PHE A 169 30.64 -13.59 7.90
CA PHE A 169 30.52 -14.57 8.98
C PHE A 169 31.15 -14.09 10.29
N GLU A 170 31.84 -12.94 10.29
CA GLU A 170 32.57 -12.41 11.45
C GLU A 170 32.04 -11.05 11.96
N ALA A 171 31.18 -10.36 11.24
CA ALA A 171 30.69 -9.03 11.65
C ALA A 171 29.19 -9.00 11.89
N GLY A 172 28.79 -8.66 13.12
CA GLY A 172 27.38 -8.43 13.48
C GLY A 172 26.74 -7.29 12.66
N ASP A 173 25.41 -7.32 12.58
CA ASP A 173 24.53 -6.40 11.82
C ASP A 173 24.95 -4.92 11.93
N LYS A 174 25.66 -4.38 10.94
CA LYS A 174 25.92 -2.94 10.84
C LYS A 174 24.71 -2.26 10.22
N LYS A 175 24.11 -1.30 10.93
CA LYS A 175 23.02 -0.44 10.41
C LYS A 175 23.46 0.24 9.11
N GLY A 176 22.67 0.08 8.05
CA GLY A 176 22.92 0.73 6.77
C GLY A 176 22.62 2.24 6.85
N THR A 177 23.55 3.02 6.30
CA THR A 177 23.38 4.47 6.10
C THR A 177 23.08 4.73 4.62
N GLY A 178 21.83 4.99 4.28
CA GLY A 178 21.42 5.33 2.91
C GLY A 178 19.92 5.70 2.86
N GLY A 179 19.48 6.34 1.79
CA GLY A 179 18.09 6.83 1.64
C GLY A 179 17.00 5.78 1.95
N GLY A 180 17.26 4.51 1.66
CA GLY A 180 16.37 3.42 1.98
C GLY A 180 16.25 3.12 3.48
N SER A 181 17.30 3.34 4.28
CA SER A 181 17.23 3.16 5.74
C SER A 181 16.54 4.35 6.42
N GLN A 182 16.81 5.56 5.97
CA GLN A 182 16.16 6.78 6.47
C GLN A 182 14.65 6.74 6.19
N TRP A 183 14.25 6.31 4.99
CA TRP A 183 12.86 6.14 4.64
C TRP A 183 12.18 5.10 5.56
N LYS A 184 12.81 3.96 5.83
CA LYS A 184 12.30 2.94 6.75
C LYS A 184 12.12 3.48 8.17
N ASP A 185 13.09 4.22 8.68
CA ASP A 185 13.05 4.81 10.02
C ASP A 185 11.95 5.87 10.11
N SER A 186 11.80 6.73 9.11
CA SER A 186 10.72 7.72 8.99
C SER A 186 9.34 7.06 8.99
N PHE A 187 9.21 5.94 8.28
CA PHE A 187 7.96 5.19 8.23
C PHE A 187 7.54 4.62 9.59
N LEU A 188 8.48 4.08 10.37
CA LEU A 188 8.21 3.59 11.73
C LEU A 188 7.81 4.71 12.69
N LEU A 189 8.23 5.94 12.42
CA LEU A 189 7.88 7.14 13.19
C LEU A 189 6.59 7.82 12.70
N ALA A 190 6.11 7.51 11.50
CA ALA A 190 4.97 8.18 10.87
C ALA A 190 3.70 8.25 11.74
N PRO A 191 3.29 7.19 12.48
CA PRO A 191 2.11 7.27 13.36
C PRO A 191 2.26 8.32 14.46
N TYR A 192 3.45 8.45 15.06
CA TYR A 192 3.74 9.44 16.10
C TYR A 192 3.81 10.86 15.53
N LEU A 193 4.33 11.01 14.31
CA LEU A 193 4.35 12.30 13.60
C LEU A 193 2.94 12.77 13.26
N ARG A 194 2.05 11.88 12.87
CA ARG A 194 0.65 12.20 12.59
C ARG A 194 -0.03 12.83 13.79
N ASP A 195 0.11 12.24 14.98
CA ASP A 195 -0.45 12.78 16.22
C ASP A 195 0.07 14.21 16.50
N THR A 196 1.36 14.43 16.26
CA THR A 196 1.99 15.73 16.38
C THR A 196 1.43 16.72 15.36
N PHE A 197 1.27 16.35 14.11
CA PHE A 197 0.69 17.18 13.06
C PHE A 197 -0.72 17.62 13.42
N VAL A 198 -1.59 16.69 13.83
CA VAL A 198 -2.96 16.98 14.25
C VAL A 198 -2.97 17.95 15.45
N ALA A 199 -2.13 17.73 16.46
CA ALA A 199 -2.00 18.62 17.60
C ALA A 199 -1.55 20.03 17.19
N CYS A 200 -0.73 20.16 16.14
CA CYS A 200 -0.28 21.45 15.58
C CYS A 200 -1.29 22.08 14.61
N GLY A 201 -2.45 21.48 14.39
CA GLY A 201 -3.45 22.02 13.47
C GLY A 201 -3.14 21.73 11.99
N VAL A 202 -2.48 20.61 11.72
CA VAL A 202 -2.24 20.11 10.36
C VAL A 202 -3.14 18.90 10.11
N LEU A 203 -3.98 18.99 9.08
CA LEU A 203 -4.70 17.85 8.53
C LEU A 203 -3.69 16.94 7.86
N SER A 204 -3.63 15.69 8.30
CA SER A 204 -2.76 14.66 7.76
C SER A 204 -3.61 13.47 7.34
N GLU A 205 -3.76 13.27 6.04
CA GLU A 205 -4.58 12.23 5.44
C GLU A 205 -3.77 11.44 4.43
N THR A 206 -4.17 10.19 4.23
CA THR A 206 -3.65 9.33 3.19
C THR A 206 -4.77 8.58 2.50
N PHE A 207 -4.66 8.42 1.20
CA PHE A 207 -5.52 7.54 0.43
C PHE A 207 -4.66 6.74 -0.58
N GLU A 208 -5.13 5.58 -0.94
CA GLU A 208 -4.36 4.69 -1.80
C GLU A 208 -5.29 3.81 -2.63
N THR A 209 -4.78 3.30 -3.72
CA THR A 209 -5.55 2.56 -4.71
C THR A 209 -4.67 1.59 -5.49
N ALA A 210 -5.22 0.91 -6.47
CA ALA A 210 -4.48 0.19 -7.49
C ALA A 210 -5.15 0.36 -8.85
N ILE A 211 -4.34 0.46 -9.90
CA ILE A 211 -4.77 0.65 -11.28
C ILE A 211 -3.80 -0.06 -12.24
N THR A 212 -4.28 -0.48 -13.40
CA THR A 212 -3.47 -1.08 -14.45
C THR A 212 -2.58 -0.04 -15.16
N TRP A 213 -1.43 -0.48 -15.72
CA TRP A 213 -0.45 0.43 -16.32
C TRP A 213 -0.97 1.21 -17.53
N ASP A 214 -1.89 0.65 -18.29
CA ASP A 214 -2.49 1.30 -19.47
C ASP A 214 -3.33 2.52 -19.11
N ARG A 215 -3.79 2.61 -17.86
CA ARG A 215 -4.61 3.71 -17.35
C ARG A 215 -3.86 4.59 -16.35
N PHE A 216 -2.67 4.19 -15.91
CA PHE A 216 -1.99 4.79 -14.77
C PHE A 216 -1.73 6.30 -14.95
N GLU A 217 -1.20 6.73 -16.09
CA GLU A 217 -0.76 8.13 -16.27
C GLU A 217 -1.94 9.11 -16.21
N GLU A 218 -3.02 8.83 -16.94
CA GLU A 218 -4.23 9.63 -16.94
C GLU A 218 -4.88 9.63 -15.55
N PHE A 219 -5.06 8.45 -15.00
CA PHE A 219 -5.62 8.25 -13.66
C PHE A 219 -4.85 9.02 -12.57
N HIS A 220 -3.52 8.92 -12.56
CA HIS A 220 -2.68 9.63 -11.60
C HIS A 220 -2.82 11.15 -11.73
N ALA A 221 -2.81 11.67 -12.96
CA ALA A 221 -2.97 13.09 -13.22
C ALA A 221 -4.33 13.61 -12.72
N ASP A 222 -5.41 12.90 -13.00
CA ASP A 222 -6.78 13.27 -12.63
C ASP A 222 -6.96 13.24 -11.10
N VAL A 223 -6.48 12.19 -10.44
CA VAL A 223 -6.55 12.07 -8.98
C VAL A 223 -5.73 13.16 -8.30
N MET A 224 -4.50 13.44 -8.76
CA MET A 224 -3.67 14.52 -8.22
C MET A 224 -4.31 15.90 -8.41
N SER A 225 -4.89 16.17 -9.58
CA SER A 225 -5.60 17.41 -9.89
C SER A 225 -6.82 17.60 -8.99
N THR A 226 -7.65 16.57 -8.87
CA THR A 226 -8.83 16.57 -8.00
C THR A 226 -8.43 16.78 -6.54
N ALA A 227 -7.44 16.04 -6.04
CA ALA A 227 -6.99 16.17 -4.67
C ALA A 227 -6.46 17.58 -4.37
N ARG A 228 -5.66 18.19 -5.26
CA ARG A 228 -5.16 19.57 -5.08
C ARG A 228 -6.30 20.57 -5.01
N ARG A 229 -7.23 20.49 -5.94
CA ARG A 229 -8.39 21.38 -5.98
C ARG A 229 -9.25 21.28 -4.73
N VAL A 230 -9.66 20.06 -4.37
CA VAL A 230 -10.57 19.82 -3.25
C VAL A 230 -9.92 20.17 -1.92
N VAL A 231 -8.67 19.75 -1.69
CA VAL A 231 -7.98 20.08 -0.43
C VAL A 231 -7.78 21.59 -0.29
N ALA A 232 -7.44 22.28 -1.38
CA ALA A 232 -7.32 23.75 -1.35
C ALA A 232 -8.65 24.43 -1.03
N GLU A 233 -9.74 23.99 -1.65
CA GLU A 233 -11.10 24.51 -1.43
C GLU A 233 -11.57 24.28 0.02
N VAL A 234 -11.51 23.06 0.49
CA VAL A 234 -11.96 22.66 1.84
C VAL A 234 -11.12 23.32 2.94
N CYS A 235 -9.81 23.43 2.73
CA CYS A 235 -8.90 24.08 3.69
C CYS A 235 -8.84 25.62 3.54
N GLY A 236 -9.47 26.20 2.52
CA GLY A 236 -9.48 27.64 2.30
C GLY A 236 -8.11 28.24 1.96
N VAL A 237 -7.29 27.48 1.20
CA VAL A 237 -5.95 27.89 0.76
C VAL A 237 -5.85 27.93 -0.75
N SER A 238 -4.81 28.61 -1.28
CA SER A 238 -4.54 28.56 -2.72
C SER A 238 -4.11 27.15 -3.14
N PRO A 239 -4.56 26.64 -4.29
CA PRO A 239 -4.09 25.35 -4.80
C PRO A 239 -2.61 25.36 -5.19
N ASP A 240 -2.05 26.54 -5.45
CA ASP A 240 -0.68 26.74 -5.91
C ASP A 240 0.06 27.80 -5.09
N GLY A 241 1.39 27.73 -5.06
CA GLY A 241 2.25 28.72 -4.42
C GLY A 241 2.53 28.45 -2.94
N GLU A 242 2.90 29.50 -2.23
CA GLU A 242 3.21 29.43 -0.80
C GLU A 242 1.92 29.17 0.00
N GLY A 243 1.95 28.15 0.86
CA GLY A 243 0.76 27.72 1.64
C GLY A 243 -0.17 26.75 0.93
N ALA A 244 0.12 26.37 -0.32
CA ALA A 244 -0.63 25.35 -1.02
C ALA A 244 -0.61 23.98 -0.29
N PRO A 245 -1.65 23.15 -0.46
CA PRO A 245 -1.66 21.81 0.11
C PRO A 245 -0.46 21.00 -0.38
N ARG A 246 0.15 20.25 0.49
CA ARG A 246 1.23 19.32 0.12
C ARG A 246 0.61 17.97 -0.16
N ILE A 247 0.59 17.59 -1.41
CA ILE A 247 0.12 16.27 -1.86
C ILE A 247 1.26 15.59 -2.56
N SER A 248 1.72 14.48 -1.99
CA SER A 248 2.77 13.65 -2.54
C SER A 248 2.22 12.29 -2.98
N CYS A 249 2.95 11.64 -3.88
CA CYS A 249 2.61 10.31 -4.37
C CYS A 249 3.83 9.39 -4.32
N ARG A 250 3.57 8.14 -3.94
CA ARG A 250 4.53 7.04 -4.10
C ARG A 250 3.85 5.81 -4.69
N LEU A 251 4.57 5.02 -5.45
CA LEU A 251 4.15 3.68 -5.81
C LEU A 251 4.56 2.73 -4.70
N THR A 252 3.61 2.39 -3.82
CA THR A 252 3.88 1.53 -2.65
C THR A 252 4.10 0.09 -3.07
N HIS A 253 3.27 -0.40 -3.98
CA HIS A 253 3.39 -1.72 -4.57
C HIS A 253 3.38 -1.61 -6.10
N VAL A 254 4.13 -2.50 -6.72
CA VAL A 254 4.31 -2.53 -8.17
C VAL A 254 4.12 -3.94 -8.67
N TYR A 255 3.27 -4.09 -9.67
CA TYR A 255 2.91 -5.35 -10.29
C TYR A 255 3.31 -5.35 -11.78
N PRO A 256 3.46 -6.51 -12.42
CA PRO A 256 3.69 -6.57 -13.87
C PRO A 256 2.58 -5.90 -14.70
N ASP A 257 1.35 -5.88 -14.18
CA ASP A 257 0.14 -5.38 -14.86
C ASP A 257 -0.36 -4.03 -14.32
N GLY A 258 0.17 -3.53 -13.19
CA GLY A 258 -0.28 -2.27 -12.61
C GLY A 258 0.57 -1.77 -11.45
N ALA A 259 0.12 -0.70 -10.82
CA ALA A 259 0.73 -0.15 -9.63
C ALA A 259 -0.31 0.24 -8.58
N ALA A 260 0.13 0.33 -7.33
CA ALA A 260 -0.64 0.87 -6.22
C ALA A 260 -0.07 2.23 -5.79
N PRO A 261 -0.57 3.33 -6.37
CA PRO A 261 -0.22 4.67 -5.93
C PRO A 261 -0.80 4.95 -4.54
N TYR A 262 0.01 5.57 -3.72
CA TYR A 262 -0.30 5.99 -2.37
C TYR A 262 -0.06 7.49 -2.26
N PHE A 263 -1.09 8.22 -1.85
CA PHE A 263 -1.07 9.67 -1.76
C PHE A 263 -1.03 10.09 -0.30
N THR A 264 -0.21 11.09 0.01
CA THR A 264 -0.14 11.71 1.33
C THR A 264 -0.52 13.17 1.20
N VAL A 265 -1.46 13.62 2.05
CA VAL A 265 -1.98 14.98 2.07
C VAL A 265 -1.59 15.64 3.40
N LEU A 266 -0.96 16.82 3.32
CA LEU A 266 -0.73 17.68 4.46
C LEU A 266 -1.30 19.07 4.12
N ALA A 267 -2.24 19.56 4.95
CA ALA A 267 -2.91 20.84 4.74
C ALA A 267 -3.26 21.50 6.08
N PRO A 268 -3.56 22.80 6.13
CA PRO A 268 -4.04 23.44 7.36
C PRO A 268 -5.36 22.85 7.80
N ALA A 269 -5.45 22.49 9.08
CA ALA A 269 -6.71 22.05 9.69
C ALA A 269 -7.46 23.22 10.32
N ARG A 270 -8.79 23.22 10.19
CA ARG A 270 -9.70 24.17 10.87
C ARG A 270 -10.05 23.60 12.23
N ARG A 271 -9.56 24.23 13.28
CA ARG A 271 -9.84 23.76 14.65
C ARG A 271 -11.33 23.68 14.96
N GLY A 272 -11.76 22.51 15.44
CA GLY A 272 -13.15 22.18 15.73
C GLY A 272 -13.97 21.79 14.49
N GLY A 273 -13.34 21.68 13.31
CA GLY A 273 -13.92 21.24 12.06
C GLY A 273 -13.01 20.27 11.31
N GLU A 274 -12.07 19.61 12.02
CA GLU A 274 -11.08 18.71 11.42
C GLU A 274 -11.74 17.47 10.81
N VAL A 275 -12.76 16.93 11.46
CA VAL A 275 -13.46 15.72 11.01
C VAL A 275 -14.28 16.03 9.75
N GLU A 276 -15.03 17.14 9.75
CA GLU A 276 -15.80 17.55 8.59
C GLU A 276 -14.91 17.85 7.38
N GLN A 277 -13.75 18.52 7.59
CA GLN A 277 -12.76 18.72 6.52
C GLN A 277 -12.24 17.40 5.98
N TRP A 278 -11.95 16.46 6.87
CA TRP A 278 -11.48 15.13 6.50
C TRP A 278 -12.55 14.38 5.69
N ASP A 279 -13.80 14.38 6.14
CA ASP A 279 -14.93 13.73 5.48
C ASP A 279 -15.14 14.26 4.05
N GLU A 280 -15.14 15.60 3.88
CA GLU A 280 -15.29 16.24 2.56
C GLU A 280 -14.16 15.87 1.60
N ILE A 281 -12.91 15.91 2.08
CA ILE A 281 -11.74 15.52 1.25
C ILE A 281 -11.80 14.04 0.92
N LYS A 282 -12.07 13.18 1.92
CA LYS A 282 -12.13 11.73 1.75
C LYS A 282 -13.19 11.32 0.74
N ALA A 283 -14.38 11.93 0.81
CA ALA A 283 -15.45 11.68 -0.15
C ALA A 283 -15.03 12.02 -1.56
N ALA A 284 -14.53 13.22 -1.81
CA ALA A 284 -14.19 13.67 -3.16
C ALA A 284 -13.02 12.87 -3.78
N VAL A 285 -11.98 12.53 -3.00
CA VAL A 285 -10.89 11.71 -3.52
C VAL A 285 -11.34 10.27 -3.77
N SER A 286 -12.21 9.72 -2.92
CA SER A 286 -12.76 8.38 -3.10
C SER A 286 -13.63 8.27 -4.35
N GLU A 287 -14.43 9.30 -4.66
CA GLU A 287 -15.18 9.40 -5.92
C GLU A 287 -14.24 9.40 -7.11
N ALA A 288 -13.19 10.23 -7.10
CA ALA A 288 -12.20 10.29 -8.18
C ALA A 288 -11.50 8.94 -8.39
N LEU A 289 -11.18 8.20 -7.32
CA LEU A 289 -10.60 6.86 -7.43
C LEU A 289 -11.53 5.88 -8.17
N ILE A 290 -12.82 5.85 -7.80
CA ILE A 290 -13.80 4.92 -8.38
C ILE A 290 -14.16 5.32 -9.81
N GLU A 291 -14.43 6.60 -10.08
CA GLU A 291 -14.71 7.11 -11.42
C GLU A 291 -13.55 6.87 -12.37
N GLY A 292 -12.34 7.08 -11.89
CA GLY A 292 -11.10 6.74 -12.61
C GLY A 292 -10.89 5.23 -12.84
N GLY A 293 -11.70 4.35 -12.20
CA GLY A 293 -11.66 2.88 -12.32
C GLY A 293 -10.55 2.23 -11.52
N GLY A 294 -10.00 2.92 -10.54
CA GLY A 294 -9.15 2.35 -9.50
C GLY A 294 -9.96 1.57 -8.46
N THR A 295 -9.27 0.82 -7.59
CA THR A 295 -9.93 0.25 -6.40
C THR A 295 -10.03 1.31 -5.30
N ILE A 296 -11.09 1.26 -4.48
CA ILE A 296 -11.25 2.21 -3.38
C ILE A 296 -10.10 2.12 -2.37
N THR A 297 -9.56 0.96 -2.18
CA THR A 297 -8.37 0.73 -1.34
C THR A 297 -7.64 -0.52 -1.81
N HIS A 298 -6.32 -0.51 -1.67
CA HIS A 298 -5.46 -1.64 -1.99
C HIS A 298 -5.07 -2.43 -0.72
N HIS A 299 -4.81 -1.76 0.42
CA HIS A 299 -4.38 -2.41 1.66
C HIS A 299 -4.80 -1.69 2.96
N HIS A 300 -5.57 -0.60 2.89
CA HIS A 300 -6.05 0.12 4.08
C HIS A 300 -7.37 -0.44 4.65
N ALA A 301 -7.90 -1.51 4.10
CA ALA A 301 -9.20 -2.08 4.40
C ALA A 301 -10.38 -1.19 3.95
N VAL A 302 -11.57 -1.76 3.95
CA VAL A 302 -12.81 -1.03 3.60
C VAL A 302 -13.32 -0.26 4.81
N GLY A 303 -13.50 -0.93 5.94
CA GLY A 303 -14.07 -0.31 7.14
C GLY A 303 -15.45 0.28 6.88
N ARG A 304 -15.77 1.33 7.63
CA ARG A 304 -16.96 2.16 7.37
C ARG A 304 -16.65 3.32 6.43
N ASP A 305 -15.43 3.81 6.49
CA ASP A 305 -14.99 5.01 5.76
C ASP A 305 -14.98 4.82 4.24
N HIS A 306 -14.59 3.63 3.77
CA HIS A 306 -14.57 3.29 2.34
C HIS A 306 -15.82 2.56 1.87
N ARG A 307 -16.71 2.17 2.77
CA ARG A 307 -17.89 1.35 2.47
C ARG A 307 -18.77 1.89 1.34
N PRO A 308 -19.12 3.19 1.26
CA PRO A 308 -19.98 3.70 0.19
C PRO A 308 -19.40 3.44 -1.21
N TRP A 309 -18.11 3.62 -1.38
CA TRP A 309 -17.42 3.43 -2.66
C TRP A 309 -17.09 1.95 -2.94
N TYR A 310 -16.87 1.16 -1.90
CA TYR A 310 -16.79 -0.30 -2.05
C TYR A 310 -18.10 -0.89 -2.56
N ASP A 311 -19.23 -0.38 -2.12
CA ASP A 311 -20.54 -0.80 -2.60
C ASP A 311 -20.75 -0.47 -4.08
N LEU A 312 -20.17 0.62 -4.60
CA LEU A 312 -20.15 0.95 -6.02
C LEU A 312 -19.19 0.06 -6.83
N GLN A 313 -18.08 -0.34 -6.25
CA GLN A 313 -17.05 -1.13 -6.92
C GLN A 313 -17.42 -2.60 -7.08
N ARG A 314 -18.05 -3.19 -6.08
CA ARG A 314 -18.32 -4.64 -6.06
C ARG A 314 -19.53 -5.00 -6.91
N PRO A 315 -19.51 -6.16 -7.62
CA PRO A 315 -20.70 -6.64 -8.33
C PRO A 315 -21.87 -6.90 -7.38
N ASP A 316 -23.09 -6.53 -7.78
CA ASP A 316 -24.33 -6.75 -7.00
C ASP A 316 -24.54 -8.21 -6.59
N ALA A 317 -24.24 -9.15 -7.50
CA ALA A 317 -24.36 -10.57 -7.21
C ALA A 317 -23.40 -11.01 -6.10
N PHE A 318 -22.17 -10.47 -6.10
CA PHE A 318 -21.21 -10.72 -5.04
C PHE A 318 -21.68 -10.11 -3.70
N ALA A 319 -22.21 -8.89 -3.72
CA ALA A 319 -22.76 -8.23 -2.54
C ALA A 319 -23.87 -9.08 -1.88
N ARG A 320 -24.82 -9.59 -2.70
CA ARG A 320 -25.90 -10.48 -2.20
C ARG A 320 -25.34 -11.80 -1.65
N SER A 321 -24.36 -12.41 -2.34
CA SER A 321 -23.75 -13.65 -1.88
C SER A 321 -23.02 -13.47 -0.54
N LEU A 322 -22.26 -12.39 -0.38
CA LEU A 322 -21.57 -12.07 0.87
C LEU A 322 -22.58 -11.79 2.00
N GLY A 323 -23.70 -11.12 1.70
CA GLY A 323 -24.81 -10.90 2.63
C GLY A 323 -25.45 -12.21 3.09
N ALA A 324 -25.64 -13.18 2.19
CA ALA A 324 -26.16 -14.50 2.53
C ALA A 324 -25.19 -15.28 3.44
N VAL A 325 -23.89 -15.22 3.17
CA VAL A 325 -22.86 -15.81 4.04
C VAL A 325 -22.88 -15.15 5.43
N LYS A 326 -22.98 -13.82 5.50
CA LYS A 326 -23.10 -13.10 6.77
C LYS A 326 -24.33 -13.58 7.57
N ALA A 327 -25.48 -13.69 6.93
CA ALA A 327 -26.73 -14.14 7.57
C ALA A 327 -26.64 -15.58 8.10
N GLU A 328 -25.90 -16.46 7.41
CA GLU A 328 -25.67 -17.85 7.84
C GLU A 328 -24.72 -17.93 9.04
N LEU A 329 -23.61 -17.18 9.00
CA LEU A 329 -22.58 -17.25 10.03
C LEU A 329 -22.88 -16.39 11.25
N ASP A 330 -23.65 -15.32 11.09
CA ASP A 330 -24.01 -14.34 12.13
C ASP A 330 -25.47 -13.87 11.98
N PRO A 331 -26.44 -14.76 12.23
CA PRO A 331 -27.87 -14.46 12.03
C PRO A 331 -28.40 -13.32 12.92
N ALA A 332 -27.72 -13.04 14.04
CA ALA A 332 -28.10 -11.95 14.93
C ALA A 332 -27.42 -10.60 14.59
N GLY A 333 -26.52 -10.58 13.60
CA GLY A 333 -25.82 -9.35 13.18
C GLY A 333 -24.90 -8.74 14.22
N LEU A 334 -24.26 -9.57 15.06
CA LEU A 334 -23.45 -9.12 16.18
C LEU A 334 -22.05 -8.69 15.77
N LEU A 335 -21.50 -9.30 14.70
CA LEU A 335 -20.12 -9.12 14.30
C LEU A 335 -19.95 -7.91 13.38
N ASN A 336 -19.18 -6.96 13.84
CA ASN A 336 -18.73 -5.76 13.12
C ASN A 336 -19.80 -5.12 12.21
N PRO A 337 -20.93 -4.64 12.76
CA PRO A 337 -22.05 -4.13 11.97
C PRO A 337 -21.64 -2.88 11.16
N GLY A 338 -22.19 -2.77 9.94
CA GLY A 338 -21.90 -1.65 9.01
C GLY A 338 -20.58 -1.78 8.24
N VAL A 339 -19.82 -2.85 8.43
CA VAL A 339 -18.58 -3.14 7.70
C VAL A 339 -18.84 -4.23 6.67
N LEU A 340 -18.42 -4.00 5.43
CA LEU A 340 -18.57 -4.87 4.25
C LEU A 340 -20.02 -5.20 3.88
N VAL A 341 -20.85 -5.63 4.80
CA VAL A 341 -22.22 -6.13 4.58
C VAL A 341 -23.18 -5.66 5.66
N GLY A 342 -24.46 -5.67 5.34
CA GLY A 342 -25.52 -5.24 6.26
C GLY A 342 -25.72 -3.73 6.29
N PRO A 343 -26.77 -3.26 6.98
CA PRO A 343 -26.98 -1.85 7.27
C PRO A 343 -25.92 -1.30 8.21
#